data_43a09d2102329d7d83a133449fd93a42
#
_entry.id   43a09d2102329d7d83a133449fd93a42
#
_cell.length_a   1.000
_cell.length_b   1.000
_cell.length_c   1.000
_cell.angle_alpha   90.00
_cell.angle_beta   90.00
_cell.angle_gamma   90.00
#
_symmetry.space_group_name_H-M   'P 1'
#
loop_
_entity.id
_entity.type
_entity.pdbx_description
1 polymer ?
#
loop_
_entity_poly.entity_id
_entity_poly.type
_entity_poly.pdbx_seq_one_letter_code
_entity_poly.pdbx_strand_id
1 'polypeptide(L)'
;IESGQPEPILAESVTGIDADSSPLRFRACFTTPLTQAMLSETYVAYDGAEPLVAPGWFDCFDAGQITTALETGEAIAFLSVQDIVPGVDRVVAVFPDGRAFAWHQLNDKLKEDPNARTLD
;
A
#
# COMPACT_ATOMS: atom_id res chain seq x y z
N ILE A 1 13.34 15.63 1.39
CA ILE A 1 13.24 14.58 2.41
C ILE A 1 14.63 14.07 2.66
N GLU A 2 15.11 14.29 3.84
CA GLU A 2 16.53 14.21 4.13
C GLU A 2 17.10 12.81 4.00
N SER A 3 16.31 11.82 4.33
CA SER A 3 16.79 10.45 4.34
C SER A 3 16.58 9.73 3.02
N GLY A 4 16.04 10.42 2.02
CA GLY A 4 15.68 9.79 0.77
C GLY A 4 14.37 9.02 0.82
N GLN A 5 13.67 9.08 1.92
CA GLN A 5 12.36 8.45 2.07
C GLN A 5 11.28 9.53 2.14
N PRO A 6 10.12 9.29 1.55
CA PRO A 6 9.03 10.26 1.65
C PRO A 6 8.54 10.37 3.09
N GLU A 7 8.00 11.54 3.42
CA GLU A 7 7.35 11.70 4.70
C GLU A 7 6.13 10.77 4.78
N PRO A 8 5.80 10.29 5.98
CA PRO A 8 4.61 9.45 6.11
C PRO A 8 3.36 10.21 5.67
N ILE A 9 2.45 9.52 5.02
CA ILE A 9 1.17 10.09 4.63
C ILE A 9 0.39 10.37 5.92
N LEU A 10 -0.12 11.61 6.03
CA LEU A 10 -0.91 12.00 7.18
C LEU A 10 -2.18 11.16 7.25
N ALA A 11 -2.37 10.45 8.35
CA ALA A 11 -3.46 9.51 8.50
C ALA A 11 -4.30 9.83 9.73
N GLU A 12 -5.61 9.70 9.57
CA GLU A 12 -6.58 9.90 10.65
C GLU A 12 -7.46 8.66 10.75
N SER A 13 -7.99 8.42 11.94
CA SER A 13 -8.92 7.31 12.17
C SER A 13 -8.35 5.96 11.74
N VAL A 14 -7.10 5.70 12.12
CA VAL A 14 -6.39 4.51 11.65
C VAL A 14 -6.90 3.27 12.35
N THR A 15 -7.25 2.25 11.57
CA THR A 15 -7.55 0.90 12.04
C THR A 15 -6.64 -0.04 11.26
N GLY A 16 -5.89 -0.88 11.96
CA GLY A 16 -4.94 -1.72 11.26
C GLY A 16 -4.77 -3.08 11.90
N ILE A 17 -4.22 -3.99 11.11
CA ILE A 17 -3.77 -5.29 11.58
C ILE A 17 -2.33 -5.47 11.14
N ASP A 18 -1.56 -6.15 11.98
CA ASP A 18 -0.17 -6.40 11.69
C ASP A 18 0.22 -7.70 12.37
N ALA A 19 1.26 -8.34 11.86
CA ALA A 19 1.78 -9.55 12.47
C ALA A 19 3.29 -9.53 12.37
N ASP A 20 3.96 -9.67 13.50
CA ASP A 20 5.42 -9.61 13.54
C ASP A 20 6.06 -10.68 12.68
N SER A 21 5.41 -11.83 12.56
CA SER A 21 5.98 -12.97 11.87
C SER A 21 5.82 -12.92 10.36
N SER A 22 5.00 -11.98 9.84
CA SER A 22 4.79 -11.91 8.40
C SER A 22 4.50 -10.48 7.97
N PRO A 23 5.45 -9.81 7.30
CA PRO A 23 5.23 -8.44 6.86
C PRO A 23 4.10 -8.31 5.85
N LEU A 24 3.76 -9.38 5.13
CA LEU A 24 2.68 -9.34 4.15
C LEU A 24 1.29 -9.35 4.79
N ARG A 25 1.18 -9.55 6.10
CA ARG A 25 -0.11 -9.54 6.79
C ARG A 25 -0.60 -8.14 7.14
N PHE A 26 0.25 -7.13 6.99
CA PHE A 26 -0.14 -5.77 7.33
C PHE A 26 -1.30 -5.29 6.44
N ARG A 27 -2.34 -4.75 7.07
CA ARG A 27 -3.46 -4.08 6.39
C ARG A 27 -3.89 -2.93 7.27
N ALA A 28 -4.25 -1.81 6.67
CA ALA A 28 -4.76 -0.66 7.42
C ALA A 28 -5.83 0.07 6.64
N CYS A 29 -6.80 0.60 7.37
CA CYS A 29 -7.82 1.50 6.84
C CYS A 29 -7.69 2.81 7.58
N PHE A 30 -7.72 3.92 6.85
CA PHE A 30 -7.64 5.23 7.48
C PHE A 30 -8.23 6.29 6.56
N THR A 31 -8.26 7.52 7.03
CA THR A 31 -8.63 8.66 6.19
C THR A 31 -7.46 9.62 6.17
N THR A 32 -7.37 10.40 5.11
CA THR A 32 -6.34 11.43 4.99
C THR A 32 -6.98 12.72 4.48
N PRO A 33 -6.60 13.87 5.04
CA PRO A 33 -7.06 15.15 4.49
C PRO A 33 -6.33 15.56 3.21
N LEU A 34 -5.29 14.81 2.83
CA LEU A 34 -4.53 15.13 1.64
C LEU A 34 -5.26 14.63 0.40
N THR A 35 -5.30 15.46 -0.65
CA THR A 35 -5.96 15.07 -1.89
C THR A 35 -5.05 14.21 -2.74
N GLN A 36 -5.66 13.51 -3.69
CA GLN A 36 -4.87 12.72 -4.65
C GLN A 36 -3.87 13.61 -5.40
N ALA A 37 -4.28 14.82 -5.75
CA ALA A 37 -3.40 15.74 -6.46
C ALA A 37 -2.19 16.13 -5.60
N MET A 38 -2.41 16.44 -4.33
CA MET A 38 -1.31 16.77 -3.42
C MET A 38 -0.36 15.61 -3.24
N LEU A 39 -0.91 14.40 -3.09
CA LEU A 39 -0.09 13.21 -2.91
C LEU A 39 0.71 12.90 -4.16
N SER A 40 0.14 13.14 -5.34
CA SER A 40 0.83 12.91 -6.61
C SER A 40 2.06 13.81 -6.78
N GLU A 41 2.09 14.96 -6.12
CA GLU A 41 3.24 15.86 -6.18
C GLU A 41 4.37 15.41 -5.24
N THR A 42 4.05 14.64 -4.21
CA THR A 42 5.00 14.25 -3.17
C THR A 42 5.43 12.80 -3.28
N TYR A 43 4.51 11.93 -3.64
CA TYR A 43 4.74 10.49 -3.62
C TYR A 43 4.69 9.92 -5.02
N VAL A 44 5.44 8.83 -5.22
CA VAL A 44 5.48 8.14 -6.52
C VAL A 44 4.25 7.24 -6.63
N ALA A 45 3.57 7.33 -7.77
CA ALA A 45 2.49 6.41 -8.08
C ALA A 45 3.06 4.98 -8.17
N TYR A 46 2.33 4.02 -7.64
CA TYR A 46 2.81 2.65 -7.54
C TYR A 46 2.15 1.78 -8.61
N ASP A 47 2.90 1.45 -9.66
CA ASP A 47 2.42 0.55 -10.70
C ASP A 47 2.40 -0.88 -10.19
N GLY A 48 1.40 -1.64 -10.62
CA GLY A 48 1.31 -3.02 -10.21
C GLY A 48 0.82 -3.22 -8.79
N ALA A 49 0.11 -2.23 -8.23
CA ALA A 49 -0.47 -2.37 -6.90
C ALA A 49 -1.49 -3.49 -6.88
N GLU A 50 -1.32 -4.43 -5.94
CA GLU A 50 -2.18 -5.60 -5.81
C GLU A 50 -2.62 -5.74 -4.36
N PRO A 51 -3.78 -5.18 -3.99
CA PRO A 51 -4.26 -5.31 -2.61
C PRO A 51 -4.44 -6.78 -2.25
N LEU A 52 -3.92 -7.15 -1.09
CA LEU A 52 -4.01 -8.53 -0.61
C LEU A 52 -5.29 -8.68 0.19
N VAL A 53 -5.88 -9.88 0.12
CA VAL A 53 -7.11 -10.18 0.84
C VAL A 53 -6.87 -10.08 2.35
N ALA A 54 -7.79 -9.42 3.04
CA ALA A 54 -7.74 -9.31 4.50
C ALA A 54 -8.60 -10.39 5.14
N PRO A 55 -8.35 -10.72 6.43
CA PRO A 55 -9.27 -11.64 7.13
C PRO A 55 -10.69 -11.08 7.15
N GLY A 56 -11.68 -11.98 7.14
CA GLY A 56 -13.07 -11.57 7.06
C GLY A 56 -13.52 -10.66 8.21
N TRP A 57 -12.88 -10.82 9.39
CA TRP A 57 -13.23 -9.98 10.53
C TRP A 57 -12.68 -8.55 10.42
N PHE A 58 -11.72 -8.32 9.52
CA PHE A 58 -11.17 -6.98 9.25
C PHE A 58 -11.89 -6.41 8.03
N ASP A 59 -13.14 -6.06 8.20
CA ASP A 59 -14.05 -5.83 7.09
C ASP A 59 -13.95 -4.45 6.47
N CYS A 60 -13.17 -3.53 7.04
CA CYS A 60 -12.96 -2.23 6.40
C CYS A 60 -12.08 -2.35 5.15
N PHE A 61 -11.28 -3.40 5.04
CA PHE A 61 -10.32 -3.57 3.94
C PHE A 61 -10.89 -4.60 2.95
N ASP A 62 -11.44 -4.11 1.84
CA ASP A 62 -12.00 -4.94 0.79
C ASP A 62 -11.07 -4.89 -0.42
N ALA A 63 -10.26 -5.93 -0.58
CA ALA A 63 -9.26 -5.97 -1.64
C ALA A 63 -9.89 -5.90 -3.02
N GLY A 64 -11.05 -6.54 -3.22
CA GLY A 64 -11.72 -6.51 -4.51
C GLY A 64 -12.20 -5.11 -4.87
N GLN A 65 -12.77 -4.40 -3.92
CA GLN A 65 -13.23 -3.03 -4.15
C GLN A 65 -12.05 -2.11 -4.46
N ILE A 66 -10.96 -2.26 -3.72
CA ILE A 66 -9.77 -1.44 -3.94
C ILE A 66 -9.19 -1.72 -5.33
N THR A 67 -9.11 -2.98 -5.71
CA THR A 67 -8.60 -3.36 -7.03
C THR A 67 -9.44 -2.74 -8.14
N THR A 68 -10.76 -2.82 -8.03
CA THR A 68 -11.65 -2.24 -9.03
C THR A 68 -11.45 -0.73 -9.12
N ALA A 69 -11.32 -0.06 -7.98
CA ALA A 69 -11.13 1.39 -7.96
C ALA A 69 -9.79 1.78 -8.58
N LEU A 70 -8.75 0.99 -8.36
CA LEU A 70 -7.45 1.24 -8.99
C LEU A 70 -7.52 1.06 -10.51
N GLU A 71 -8.27 0.06 -10.97
CA GLU A 71 -8.41 -0.20 -12.39
C GLU A 71 -9.18 0.89 -13.11
N THR A 72 -10.19 1.46 -12.44
CA THR A 72 -11.02 2.51 -13.04
C THR A 72 -10.40 3.89 -12.88
N GLY A 73 -9.36 4.03 -12.07
CA GLY A 73 -8.75 5.32 -11.79
C GLY A 73 -9.42 6.11 -10.69
N GLU A 74 -10.44 5.55 -10.04
CA GLU A 74 -11.07 6.20 -8.89
C GLU A 74 -10.08 6.33 -7.74
N ALA A 75 -9.33 5.26 -7.47
CA ALA A 75 -8.28 5.29 -6.46
C ALA A 75 -6.92 5.32 -7.13
N ILE A 76 -5.97 5.93 -6.46
CA ILE A 76 -4.59 6.00 -6.92
C ILE A 76 -3.70 5.38 -5.86
N ALA A 77 -2.81 4.48 -6.28
CA ALA A 77 -1.88 3.84 -5.37
C ALA A 77 -0.56 4.58 -5.36
N PHE A 78 -0.01 4.77 -4.16
CA PHE A 78 1.26 5.47 -3.95
C PHE A 78 2.21 4.57 -3.16
N LEU A 79 3.50 4.73 -3.45
CA LEU A 79 4.54 4.08 -2.66
C LEU A 79 4.70 4.84 -1.35
N SER A 80 4.37 4.20 -0.24
CA SER A 80 4.50 4.81 1.07
C SER A 80 5.90 4.57 1.65
N VAL A 81 6.34 3.31 1.67
CA VAL A 81 7.69 2.97 2.13
C VAL A 81 8.24 1.91 1.20
N GLN A 82 9.39 2.19 0.59
CA GLN A 82 10.08 1.21 -0.24
C GLN A 82 10.92 0.31 0.63
N ASP A 83 10.85 -1.00 0.38
CA ASP A 83 11.64 -1.99 1.11
C ASP A 83 11.47 -1.81 2.63
N ILE A 84 10.23 -1.78 3.11
CA ILE A 84 9.99 -1.69 4.55
C ILE A 84 10.62 -2.88 5.28
N VAL A 85 10.65 -4.04 4.61
CA VAL A 85 11.63 -5.10 4.84
C VAL A 85 12.14 -5.48 3.46
N PRO A 86 13.30 -6.14 3.35
CA PRO A 86 13.87 -6.42 2.02
C PRO A 86 12.86 -7.11 1.11
N GLY A 87 12.62 -6.50 -0.05
CA GLY A 87 11.72 -7.06 -1.05
C GLY A 87 10.25 -6.79 -0.84
N VAL A 88 9.88 -6.01 0.18
CA VAL A 88 8.48 -5.74 0.50
C VAL A 88 8.26 -4.22 0.59
N ASP A 89 7.27 -3.73 -0.14
CA ASP A 89 6.90 -2.31 -0.13
C ASP A 89 5.60 -2.11 0.63
N ARG A 90 5.47 -0.94 1.26
CA ARG A 90 4.19 -0.48 1.80
C ARG A 90 3.52 0.42 0.76
N VAL A 91 2.32 0.05 0.38
CA VAL A 91 1.54 0.73 -0.65
C VAL A 91 0.27 1.29 -0.03
N VAL A 92 -0.13 2.49 -0.46
CA VAL A 92 -1.36 3.13 0.01
C VAL A 92 -2.20 3.49 -1.20
N ALA A 93 -3.46 3.06 -1.19
CA ALA A 93 -4.44 3.48 -2.19
C ALA A 93 -5.34 4.55 -1.60
N VAL A 94 -5.50 5.66 -2.30
CA VAL A 94 -6.26 6.82 -1.81
C VAL A 94 -7.43 7.08 -2.75
N PHE A 95 -8.63 7.17 -2.16
CA PHE A 95 -9.86 7.46 -2.87
C PHE A 95 -10.11 8.97 -2.88
N PRO A 96 -10.93 9.46 -3.82
CA PRO A 96 -11.19 10.92 -3.89
C PRO A 96 -11.82 11.51 -2.64
N ASP A 97 -12.54 10.70 -1.87
CA ASP A 97 -13.24 11.17 -0.67
C ASP A 97 -12.35 11.13 0.58
N GLY A 98 -11.09 10.78 0.44
CA GLY A 98 -10.16 10.74 1.57
C GLY A 98 -10.02 9.39 2.22
N ARG A 99 -10.80 8.39 1.83
CA ARG A 99 -10.59 7.04 2.33
C ARG A 99 -9.27 6.51 1.79
N ALA A 100 -8.52 5.84 2.64
CA ALA A 100 -7.22 5.30 2.26
C ALA A 100 -7.03 3.91 2.86
N PHE A 101 -6.32 3.09 2.12
CA PHE A 101 -6.09 1.70 2.49
C PHE A 101 -4.63 1.36 2.22
N ALA A 102 -3.99 0.71 3.19
CA ALA A 102 -2.57 0.39 3.08
C ALA A 102 -2.36 -1.10 3.23
N TRP A 103 -1.38 -1.60 2.50
CA TRP A 103 -0.97 -2.99 2.61
C TRP A 103 0.50 -3.12 2.24
N HIS A 104 1.06 -4.30 2.48
CA HIS A 104 2.42 -4.62 2.04
C HIS A 104 2.33 -5.61 0.89
N GLN A 105 3.24 -5.48 -0.08
CA GLN A 105 3.32 -6.46 -1.17
C GLN A 105 4.76 -6.63 -1.60
N LEU A 106 5.03 -7.75 -2.25
CA LEU A 106 6.36 -8.02 -2.79
C LEU A 106 6.65 -7.03 -3.91
N ASN A 107 7.87 -6.50 -3.92
CA ASN A 107 8.29 -5.58 -4.96
C ASN A 107 9.02 -6.31 -6.09
N ASP A 108 9.37 -5.56 -7.12
CA ASP A 108 9.96 -6.13 -8.32
C ASP A 108 11.30 -6.80 -8.08
N LYS A 109 12.02 -6.39 -7.04
CA LYS A 109 13.29 -7.02 -6.73
C LYS A 109 13.15 -8.52 -6.50
N LEU A 110 12.12 -8.92 -5.74
CA LEU A 110 11.89 -10.35 -5.51
C LEU A 110 11.22 -11.01 -6.70
N LYS A 111 10.34 -10.30 -7.39
CA LYS A 111 9.62 -10.89 -8.52
C LYS A 111 10.54 -11.21 -9.69
N GLU A 112 11.59 -10.39 -9.87
CA GLU A 112 12.47 -10.51 -11.03
C GLU A 112 13.79 -11.18 -10.70
N ASP A 113 14.05 -11.48 -9.44
CA ASP A 113 15.30 -12.13 -9.02
C ASP A 113 15.22 -13.61 -9.35
N PRO A 114 16.08 -14.10 -10.29
CA PRO A 114 16.07 -15.52 -10.65
C PRO A 114 16.36 -16.41 -9.43
N ASN A 115 17.19 -15.93 -8.50
CA ASN A 115 17.50 -16.73 -7.31
C ASN A 115 16.29 -16.86 -6.40
N ALA A 116 15.50 -15.79 -6.27
CA ALA A 116 14.29 -15.86 -5.46
C ALA A 116 13.30 -16.87 -6.06
N ARG A 117 13.20 -16.90 -7.39
CA ARG A 117 12.28 -17.83 -8.03
C ARG A 117 12.76 -19.27 -7.96
N THR A 118 14.06 -19.48 -8.00
CA THR A 118 14.59 -20.84 -7.96
C THR A 118 14.53 -21.46 -6.59
N LEU A 119 14.38 -20.63 -5.57
CA LEU A 119 14.25 -21.13 -4.20
C LEU A 119 12.84 -21.62 -3.90
N ASP A 120 11.91 -21.33 -4.75
CA ASP A 120 10.49 -21.72 -4.57
C ASP A 120 10.23 -23.20 -4.68
#